data_525352f3cb4a0c1914948c119f00b770
#
_entry.id   525352f3cb4a0c1914948c119f00b770
#
_cell.length_a   1.000
_cell.length_b   1.000
_cell.length_c   1.000
_cell.angle_alpha   90.00
_cell.angle_beta   90.00
_cell.angle_gamma   90.00
#
_symmetry.space_group_name_H-M   'P 1'
#
loop_
_entity.id
_entity.type
_entity.pdbx_description
1 polymer ?
#
loop_
_entity_poly.entity_id
_entity_poly.type
_entity_poly.pdbx_seq_one_letter_code
_entity_poly.pdbx_strand_id
1 'polypeptide(L)'
;PPQFLSDDVDGRVLFLRATERLKAQQEGKVINQPVGGLGDIVMIDSVKEARTRGVLHSREPFVAFAEHSVVWADGTTQAVDAVIWCTGFKASLNHLRSLDVVEPDQTVAVHNGRSMKVNNLWLVGYGEWTGMASATLIGVSRTARAAADEIAAYLTS
;
A
#
# COMPACT_ATOMS: atom_id res chain seq x y z
N PRO A 1 -9.35 4.68 9.87
CA PRO A 1 -10.03 4.75 8.57
C PRO A 1 -9.40 5.81 7.69
N PRO A 2 -9.45 5.65 6.36
CA PRO A 2 -8.96 6.65 5.42
C PRO A 2 -9.65 8.00 5.63
N GLN A 3 -8.89 9.08 5.51
CA GLN A 3 -9.42 10.44 5.63
C GLN A 3 -9.43 11.12 4.27
N PHE A 4 -10.30 12.10 4.09
CA PHE A 4 -10.24 12.96 2.93
C PHE A 4 -9.08 13.93 3.07
N LEU A 5 -8.24 14.00 2.06
CA LEU A 5 -7.24 15.05 1.98
C LEU A 5 -7.91 16.40 1.71
N SER A 6 -7.17 17.48 1.92
CA SER A 6 -7.61 18.83 1.58
C SER A 6 -7.87 18.96 0.07
N ASP A 7 -8.85 19.79 -0.33
CA ASP A 7 -9.32 19.91 -1.72
C ASP A 7 -8.25 20.42 -2.70
N ASP A 8 -7.17 21.00 -2.19
CA ASP A 8 -6.01 21.46 -2.95
C ASP A 8 -4.92 20.37 -3.12
N VAL A 9 -5.11 19.19 -2.49
CA VAL A 9 -4.17 18.07 -2.57
C VAL A 9 -4.66 17.05 -3.57
N ASP A 10 -4.21 17.17 -4.79
CA ASP A 10 -4.37 16.14 -5.81
C ASP A 10 -3.25 15.09 -5.74
N GLY A 11 -3.31 14.08 -6.63
CA GLY A 11 -2.31 13.04 -6.70
C GLY A 11 -0.91 13.56 -7.04
N ARG A 12 -0.78 14.67 -7.77
CA ARG A 12 0.50 15.30 -8.10
C ARG A 12 1.13 15.92 -6.87
N VAL A 13 0.35 16.68 -6.10
CA VAL A 13 0.82 17.31 -4.85
C VAL A 13 1.23 16.23 -3.85
N LEU A 14 0.43 15.17 -3.71
CA LEU A 14 0.76 14.04 -2.83
C LEU A 14 2.08 13.38 -3.24
N PHE A 15 2.29 13.15 -4.53
CA PHE A 15 3.52 12.58 -5.07
C PHE A 15 4.75 13.46 -4.80
N LEU A 16 4.64 14.76 -5.01
CA LEU A 16 5.73 15.70 -4.73
C LEU A 16 6.10 15.68 -3.24
N ARG A 17 5.12 15.76 -2.35
CA ARG A 17 5.33 15.68 -0.89
C ARG A 17 5.99 14.37 -0.47
N ALA A 18 5.55 13.24 -1.02
CA ALA A 18 6.15 11.93 -0.75
C ALA A 18 7.61 11.86 -1.23
N THR A 19 7.91 12.43 -2.39
CA THR A 19 9.25 12.49 -2.96
C THR A 19 10.19 13.36 -2.12
N GLU A 20 9.72 14.54 -1.69
CA GLU A 20 10.48 15.45 -0.82
C GLU A 20 10.78 14.80 0.54
N ARG A 21 9.79 14.11 1.12
CA ARG A 21 9.98 13.37 2.38
C ARG A 21 11.03 12.28 2.25
N LEU A 22 10.98 11.51 1.16
CA LEU A 22 11.95 10.47 0.91
C LEU A 22 13.37 11.04 0.79
N LYS A 23 13.52 12.13 0.01
CA LYS A 23 14.80 12.81 -0.15
C LYS A 23 15.35 13.33 1.19
N ALA A 24 14.51 13.97 1.97
CA ALA A 24 14.89 14.44 3.30
C ALA A 24 15.29 13.31 4.24
N GLN A 25 14.58 12.18 4.21
CA GLN A 25 14.94 11.00 4.99
C GLN A 25 16.33 10.45 4.59
N GLN A 26 16.63 10.42 3.30
CA GLN A 26 17.96 10.03 2.79
C GLN A 26 19.06 11.01 3.23
N GLU A 27 18.73 12.29 3.39
CA GLU A 27 19.63 13.34 3.87
C GLU A 27 19.69 13.44 5.42
N GLY A 28 18.99 12.54 6.15
CA GLY A 28 18.90 12.57 7.61
C GLY A 28 18.09 13.75 8.18
N LYS A 29 17.28 14.40 7.35
CA LYS A 29 16.43 15.53 7.73
C LYS A 29 15.04 15.06 8.13
N VAL A 30 14.46 15.64 9.17
CA VAL A 30 13.06 15.40 9.57
C VAL A 30 12.17 16.46 8.95
N ILE A 31 11.22 16.06 8.12
CA ILE A 31 10.16 16.95 7.62
C ILE A 31 8.92 16.76 8.50
N ASN A 32 8.53 17.81 9.20
CA ASN A 32 7.33 17.85 10.06
C ASN A 32 6.04 18.18 9.31
N GLN A 33 6.02 18.14 7.98
CA GLN A 33 4.77 18.37 7.25
C GLN A 33 3.93 17.10 7.24
N PRO A 34 2.63 17.16 7.56
CA PRO A 34 1.74 16.05 7.40
C PRO A 34 1.62 15.75 5.90
N VAL A 35 2.29 14.71 5.47
CA VAL A 35 1.94 14.06 4.21
C VAL A 35 0.70 13.27 4.54
N GLY A 36 -0.41 13.47 3.83
CA GLY A 36 -1.55 12.55 3.93
C GLY A 36 -1.04 11.11 3.83
N GLY A 37 -1.64 10.19 4.55
CA GLY A 37 -1.26 8.78 4.45
C GLY A 37 -1.42 8.28 3.02
N LEU A 38 -0.60 7.35 2.57
CA LEU A 38 -0.75 6.71 1.24
C LEU A 38 -2.11 6.02 1.07
N GLY A 39 -2.86 5.83 2.16
CA GLY A 39 -4.21 5.30 2.16
C GLY A 39 -5.32 6.35 2.25
N ASP A 40 -4.99 7.63 2.29
CA ASP A 40 -5.99 8.70 2.35
C ASP A 40 -6.61 8.99 0.98
N ILE A 41 -7.81 9.56 1.01
CA ILE A 41 -8.62 9.78 -0.20
C ILE A 41 -8.19 11.08 -0.85
N VAL A 42 -7.60 10.96 -2.03
CA VAL A 42 -7.14 12.11 -2.85
C VAL A 42 -8.35 12.81 -3.47
N MET A 43 -8.41 14.13 -3.36
CA MET A 43 -9.53 14.95 -3.76
C MET A 43 -9.50 15.32 -5.26
N ILE A 44 -9.60 14.28 -6.13
CA ILE A 44 -9.82 14.47 -7.56
C ILE A 44 -11.29 14.87 -7.85
N ASP A 45 -11.58 15.39 -9.03
CA ASP A 45 -12.90 15.94 -9.34
C ASP A 45 -14.04 14.93 -9.17
N SER A 46 -13.86 13.67 -9.58
CA SER A 46 -14.86 12.62 -9.38
C SER A 46 -15.15 12.31 -7.91
N VAL A 47 -14.14 12.44 -7.02
CA VAL A 47 -14.33 12.27 -5.58
C VAL A 47 -15.05 13.48 -4.97
N LYS A 48 -14.71 14.69 -5.40
CA LYS A 48 -15.41 15.92 -4.98
C LYS A 48 -16.89 15.86 -5.38
N GLU A 49 -17.16 15.43 -6.61
CA GLU A 49 -18.54 15.23 -7.10
C GLU A 49 -19.27 14.16 -6.27
N ALA A 50 -18.66 13.01 -6.02
CA ALA A 50 -19.26 11.95 -5.20
C ALA A 50 -19.53 12.42 -3.76
N ARG A 51 -18.61 13.23 -3.18
CA ARG A 51 -18.82 13.88 -1.87
C ARG A 51 -20.04 14.82 -1.89
N THR A 52 -20.16 15.65 -2.93
CA THR A 52 -21.28 16.58 -3.09
C THR A 52 -22.61 15.84 -3.21
N ARG A 53 -22.62 14.68 -3.87
CA ARG A 53 -23.82 13.82 -3.96
C ARG A 53 -24.12 13.06 -2.65
N GLY A 54 -23.27 13.17 -1.64
CA GLY A 54 -23.48 12.50 -0.35
C GLY A 54 -23.38 10.98 -0.39
N VAL A 55 -22.59 10.40 -1.32
CA VAL A 55 -22.44 8.94 -1.47
C VAL A 55 -21.19 8.37 -0.80
N LEU A 56 -20.33 9.22 -0.25
CA LEU A 56 -19.07 8.82 0.38
C LEU A 56 -19.21 8.68 1.90
N HIS A 57 -20.21 7.93 2.35
CA HIS A 57 -20.41 7.62 3.76
C HIS A 57 -19.98 6.19 4.05
N SER A 58 -19.02 6.01 4.98
CA SER A 58 -18.71 4.69 5.50
C SER A 58 -19.84 4.18 6.40
N ARG A 59 -20.08 2.88 6.35
CA ARG A 59 -20.96 2.16 7.26
C ARG A 59 -20.15 1.09 8.00
N GLU A 60 -20.72 0.59 9.09
CA GLU A 60 -20.18 -0.59 9.74
C GLU A 60 -20.16 -1.78 8.76
N PRO A 61 -19.25 -2.74 8.92
CA PRO A 61 -19.22 -3.92 8.08
C PRO A 61 -20.55 -4.69 8.16
N PHE A 62 -21.05 -5.14 7.03
CA PHE A 62 -22.16 -6.09 7.00
C PHE A 62 -21.68 -7.48 7.47
N VAL A 63 -22.57 -8.28 8.03
CA VAL A 63 -22.24 -9.58 8.64
C VAL A 63 -22.60 -10.78 7.78
N ALA A 64 -23.50 -10.61 6.81
CA ALA A 64 -23.93 -11.69 5.92
C ALA A 64 -24.46 -11.17 4.58
N PHE A 65 -24.51 -12.07 3.61
CA PHE A 65 -25.26 -11.88 2.38
C PHE A 65 -26.63 -12.54 2.49
N ALA A 66 -27.62 -11.92 1.88
CA ALA A 66 -28.90 -12.53 1.53
C ALA A 66 -29.14 -12.39 0.03
N GLU A 67 -30.22 -12.95 -0.48
CA GLU A 67 -30.54 -12.83 -1.89
C GLU A 67 -30.73 -11.34 -2.26
N HIS A 68 -29.88 -10.85 -3.17
CA HIS A 68 -29.85 -9.45 -3.63
C HIS A 68 -29.68 -8.38 -2.52
N SER A 69 -29.14 -8.74 -1.36
CA SER A 69 -28.96 -7.80 -0.26
C SER A 69 -27.79 -8.17 0.66
N VAL A 70 -27.37 -7.20 1.47
CA VAL A 70 -26.47 -7.42 2.60
C VAL A 70 -27.25 -7.27 3.91
N VAL A 71 -26.79 -7.98 4.96
CA VAL A 71 -27.39 -7.97 6.29
C VAL A 71 -26.43 -7.31 7.25
N TRP A 72 -26.91 -6.33 8.00
CA TRP A 72 -26.15 -5.62 9.03
C TRP A 72 -26.24 -6.34 10.39
N ALA A 73 -25.35 -6.00 11.32
CA ALA A 73 -25.29 -6.62 12.65
C ALA A 73 -26.59 -6.41 13.46
N ASP A 74 -27.34 -5.36 13.19
CA ASP A 74 -28.63 -5.08 13.81
C ASP A 74 -29.82 -5.86 13.19
N GLY A 75 -29.54 -6.73 12.20
CA GLY A 75 -30.53 -7.52 11.47
C GLY A 75 -31.21 -6.78 10.32
N THR A 76 -30.92 -5.51 10.12
CA THR A 76 -31.47 -4.77 8.95
C THR A 76 -30.82 -5.25 7.66
N THR A 77 -31.54 -5.13 6.56
CA THR A 77 -31.07 -5.51 5.22
C THR A 77 -31.03 -4.31 4.30
N GLN A 78 -30.11 -4.32 3.36
CA GLN A 78 -30.03 -3.33 2.29
C GLN A 78 -29.84 -4.02 0.95
N ALA A 79 -30.71 -3.74 0.00
CA ALA A 79 -30.56 -4.21 -1.36
C ALA A 79 -29.30 -3.63 -2.00
N VAL A 80 -28.55 -4.48 -2.70
CA VAL A 80 -27.34 -4.11 -3.42
C VAL A 80 -27.28 -4.86 -4.74
N ASP A 81 -26.83 -4.19 -5.79
CA ASP A 81 -26.67 -4.79 -7.12
C ASP A 81 -25.29 -5.42 -7.27
N ALA A 82 -24.28 -4.88 -6.57
CA ALA A 82 -22.91 -5.37 -6.62
C ALA A 82 -22.16 -5.08 -5.31
N VAL A 83 -21.18 -5.93 -4.99
CA VAL A 83 -20.21 -5.71 -3.93
C VAL A 83 -18.81 -5.77 -4.52
N ILE A 84 -18.04 -4.70 -4.32
CA ILE A 84 -16.67 -4.60 -4.79
C ILE A 84 -15.74 -4.67 -3.59
N TRP A 85 -14.89 -5.71 -3.55
CA TRP A 85 -13.93 -5.93 -2.48
C TRP A 85 -12.66 -5.10 -2.70
N CYS A 86 -12.50 -4.03 -1.94
CA CYS A 86 -11.31 -3.19 -1.95
C CYS A 86 -10.46 -3.44 -0.68
N THR A 87 -10.16 -4.69 -0.38
CA THR A 87 -9.54 -5.14 0.87
C THR A 87 -8.01 -5.15 0.85
N GLY A 88 -7.42 -4.60 -0.21
CA GLY A 88 -5.97 -4.57 -0.41
C GLY A 88 -5.41 -5.90 -0.88
N PHE A 89 -4.09 -5.99 -0.89
CA PHE A 89 -3.35 -7.16 -1.34
C PHE A 89 -2.53 -7.76 -0.21
N LYS A 90 -2.40 -9.07 -0.21
CA LYS A 90 -1.44 -9.80 0.63
C LYS A 90 -0.30 -10.31 -0.24
N ALA A 91 0.90 -10.32 0.31
CA ALA A 91 2.05 -10.89 -0.38
C ALA A 91 1.83 -12.38 -0.67
N SER A 92 2.08 -12.80 -1.90
CA SER A 92 2.04 -14.22 -2.29
C SER A 92 3.44 -14.83 -2.14
N LEU A 93 3.72 -15.42 -0.98
CA LEU A 93 5.05 -15.93 -0.60
C LEU A 93 5.13 -17.46 -0.60
N ASN A 94 4.11 -18.16 -1.11
CA ASN A 94 4.06 -19.63 -1.10
C ASN A 94 5.26 -20.30 -1.78
N HIS A 95 5.82 -19.67 -2.80
CA HIS A 95 7.00 -20.15 -3.53
C HIS A 95 8.31 -20.08 -2.70
N LEU A 96 8.30 -19.36 -1.59
CA LEU A 96 9.45 -19.21 -0.67
C LEU A 96 9.39 -20.15 0.54
N ARG A 97 8.34 -20.98 0.67
CA ARG A 97 8.15 -21.85 1.84
C ARG A 97 9.31 -22.81 2.10
N SER A 98 9.92 -23.34 1.05
CA SER A 98 11.05 -24.27 1.15
C SER A 98 12.33 -23.61 1.69
N LEU A 99 12.41 -22.28 1.68
CA LEU A 99 13.55 -21.52 2.16
C LEU A 99 13.44 -21.11 3.63
N ASP A 100 12.30 -21.35 4.26
CA ASP A 100 12.01 -21.01 5.66
C ASP A 100 12.33 -19.53 6.01
N VAL A 101 12.03 -18.64 5.07
CA VAL A 101 12.30 -17.19 5.20
C VAL A 101 11.07 -16.37 5.54
N VAL A 102 9.88 -16.96 5.44
CA VAL A 102 8.60 -16.25 5.67
C VAL A 102 8.32 -16.17 7.16
N GLU A 103 8.16 -14.95 7.65
CA GLU A 103 7.83 -14.67 9.05
C GLU A 103 6.33 -14.88 9.36
N PRO A 104 5.94 -14.98 10.64
CA PRO A 104 4.53 -15.19 11.03
C PRO A 104 3.57 -14.11 10.52
N ASP A 105 4.04 -12.88 10.34
CA ASP A 105 3.28 -11.74 9.81
C ASP A 105 3.16 -11.74 8.28
N GLN A 106 3.59 -12.83 7.61
CA GLN A 106 3.59 -12.96 6.15
C GLN A 106 4.47 -11.94 5.44
N THR A 107 5.59 -11.58 6.05
CA THR A 107 6.68 -10.84 5.43
C THR A 107 7.96 -11.69 5.36
N VAL A 108 9.02 -11.14 4.79
CA VAL A 108 10.38 -11.70 4.87
C VAL A 108 11.28 -10.62 5.47
N ALA A 109 12.06 -10.97 6.48
CA ALA A 109 13.03 -10.06 7.06
C ALA A 109 14.10 -9.69 6.01
N VAL A 110 14.13 -8.41 5.61
CA VAL A 110 15.03 -7.89 4.57
C VAL A 110 15.79 -6.66 5.03
N HIS A 111 16.97 -6.48 4.47
CA HIS A 111 17.71 -5.22 4.51
C HIS A 111 17.91 -4.73 3.08
N ASN A 112 17.37 -3.56 2.73
CA ASN A 112 17.36 -3.02 1.36
C ASN A 112 16.83 -4.00 0.30
N GLY A 113 15.82 -4.80 0.66
CA GLY A 113 15.26 -5.83 -0.23
C GLY A 113 15.98 -7.17 -0.22
N ARG A 114 17.20 -7.28 0.30
CA ARG A 114 17.93 -8.54 0.44
C ARG A 114 17.51 -9.29 1.70
N SER A 115 17.23 -10.57 1.59
CA SER A 115 16.87 -11.42 2.73
C SER A 115 18.00 -11.46 3.77
N MET A 116 17.62 -11.34 5.04
CA MET A 116 18.55 -11.47 6.16
C MET A 116 18.88 -12.94 6.50
N LYS A 117 18.08 -13.89 6.01
CA LYS A 117 18.30 -15.34 6.23
C LYS A 117 18.99 -16.04 5.06
N VAL A 118 18.75 -15.59 3.83
CA VAL A 118 19.24 -16.23 2.60
C VAL A 118 19.98 -15.19 1.77
N ASN A 119 21.30 -15.29 1.72
CA ASN A 119 22.18 -14.26 1.15
C ASN A 119 22.03 -13.99 -0.35
N ASN A 120 21.47 -14.94 -1.11
CA ASN A 120 21.25 -14.84 -2.55
C ASN A 120 19.78 -14.68 -2.91
N LEU A 121 18.97 -14.12 -2.01
CA LEU A 121 17.56 -13.84 -2.21
C LEU A 121 17.26 -12.34 -2.06
N TRP A 122 16.69 -11.75 -3.10
CA TRP A 122 16.20 -10.37 -3.10
C TRP A 122 14.70 -10.35 -3.40
N LEU A 123 13.97 -9.49 -2.69
CA LEU A 123 12.55 -9.31 -2.84
C LEU A 123 12.25 -7.87 -3.28
N VAL A 124 11.48 -7.73 -4.36
CA VAL A 124 11.14 -6.44 -4.97
C VAL A 124 9.63 -6.37 -5.19
N GLY A 125 9.02 -5.24 -4.85
CA GLY A 125 7.61 -4.99 -5.16
C GLY A 125 6.61 -5.51 -4.14
N TYR A 126 7.03 -5.95 -2.96
CA TYR A 126 6.16 -6.54 -1.94
C TYR A 126 5.58 -5.55 -0.92
N GLY A 127 5.69 -4.25 -1.13
CA GLY A 127 5.16 -3.24 -0.23
C GLY A 127 6.23 -2.61 0.67
N GLU A 128 5.78 -1.93 1.72
CA GLU A 128 6.63 -1.06 2.56
C GLU A 128 7.86 -1.78 3.15
N TRP A 129 7.73 -3.05 3.50
CA TRP A 129 8.84 -3.83 4.06
C TRP A 129 9.95 -4.15 3.05
N THR A 130 9.68 -4.06 1.73
CA THR A 130 10.72 -4.12 0.68
C THR A 130 11.15 -2.74 0.19
N GLY A 131 10.59 -1.68 0.76
CA GLY A 131 10.93 -0.28 0.49
C GLY A 131 9.70 0.59 0.26
N MET A 132 9.84 1.88 0.54
CA MET A 132 8.74 2.85 0.42
C MET A 132 8.09 2.79 -0.97
N ALA A 133 6.77 2.60 -0.98
CA ALA A 133 5.95 2.51 -2.18
C ALA A 133 6.38 1.41 -3.18
N SER A 134 7.15 0.39 -2.73
CA SER A 134 7.73 -0.63 -3.63
C SER A 134 6.67 -1.46 -4.36
N ALA A 135 5.45 -1.57 -3.84
CA ALA A 135 4.32 -2.22 -4.50
C ALA A 135 3.60 -1.32 -5.54
N THR A 136 4.15 -0.15 -5.86
CA THR A 136 3.60 0.76 -6.87
C THR A 136 4.50 0.85 -8.10
N LEU A 137 3.94 1.25 -9.26
CA LEU A 137 4.70 1.44 -10.50
C LEU A 137 5.86 2.43 -10.34
N ILE A 138 5.70 3.42 -9.47
CA ILE A 138 6.71 4.46 -9.24
C ILE A 138 7.80 3.95 -8.30
N GLY A 139 7.40 3.31 -7.19
CA GLY A 139 8.33 2.88 -6.15
C GLY A 139 9.16 1.65 -6.55
N VAL A 140 8.57 0.72 -7.31
CA VAL A 140 9.24 -0.53 -7.71
C VAL A 140 10.49 -0.29 -8.55
N SER A 141 10.48 0.71 -9.42
CA SER A 141 11.65 1.01 -10.30
C SER A 141 12.90 1.34 -9.50
N ARG A 142 12.76 2.02 -8.36
CA ARG A 142 13.87 2.38 -7.49
C ARG A 142 14.43 1.15 -6.75
N THR A 143 13.54 0.38 -6.12
CA THR A 143 13.94 -0.82 -5.37
C THR A 143 14.50 -1.90 -6.30
N ALA A 144 13.95 -2.06 -7.50
CA ALA A 144 14.46 -2.98 -8.50
C ALA A 144 15.86 -2.60 -8.98
N ARG A 145 16.13 -1.31 -9.20
CA ARG A 145 17.48 -0.85 -9.59
C ARG A 145 18.48 -1.11 -8.48
N ALA A 146 18.15 -0.74 -7.25
CA ALA A 146 19.04 -1.00 -6.10
C ALA A 146 19.32 -2.49 -5.92
N ALA A 147 18.32 -3.35 -6.06
CA ALA A 147 18.51 -4.80 -6.01
C ALA A 147 19.40 -5.31 -7.15
N ALA A 148 19.23 -4.80 -8.38
CA ALA A 148 20.07 -5.18 -9.52
C ALA A 148 21.55 -4.81 -9.30
N ASP A 149 21.81 -3.60 -8.80
CA ASP A 149 23.17 -3.13 -8.50
C ASP A 149 23.82 -3.99 -7.40
N GLU A 150 23.07 -4.33 -6.35
CA GLU A 150 23.56 -5.19 -5.27
C GLU A 150 23.82 -6.63 -5.75
N ILE A 151 22.94 -7.19 -6.58
CA ILE A 151 23.11 -8.52 -7.18
C ILE A 151 24.38 -8.53 -8.05
N ALA A 152 24.58 -7.51 -8.89
CA ALA A 152 25.78 -7.40 -9.72
C ALA A 152 27.06 -7.36 -8.87
N ALA A 153 27.07 -6.59 -7.79
CA ALA A 153 28.20 -6.55 -6.86
C ALA A 153 28.43 -7.90 -6.16
N TYR A 154 27.36 -8.58 -5.76
CA TYR A 154 27.44 -9.90 -5.11
C TYR A 154 28.00 -10.98 -6.05
N LEU A 155 27.69 -10.94 -7.34
CA LEU A 155 28.19 -11.92 -8.32
C LEU A 155 29.66 -11.69 -8.72
N THR A 156 30.21 -10.52 -8.42
CA THR A 156 31.60 -10.16 -8.74
C THR A 156 32.54 -10.25 -7.52
N SER A 157 32.01 -10.53 -6.35
CA SER A 157 32.75 -10.72 -5.10
C SER A 157 33.13 -12.19 -4.88
#